data_dea2133383f37ecab954cda43248c27e
#
_entry.id   dea2133383f37ecab954cda43248c27e
#
_cell.length_a   1.000
_cell.length_b   1.000
_cell.length_c   1.000
_cell.angle_alpha   90.00
_cell.angle_beta   90.00
_cell.angle_gamma   90.00
#
_symmetry.space_group_name_H-M   'P 1'
#
loop_
_entity.id
_entity.type
_entity.pdbx_description
1 polymer ?
#
loop_
_entity_poly.entity_id
_entity_poly.type
_entity_poly.pdbx_seq_one_letter_code
_entity_poly.pdbx_strand_id
1 'polypeptide(L)'
;KCGPSLDPDELVRLIETLNPDNVPGRLTLIARMGADKVRAGLPPLLKSVKASGAKVVWCCDPMHGNTIKASSGYKTRRVNDVMAEVQGFFDAHDEIGTYPGGVHFEMTGQNVTECVGGVVDVTEARLGDRFHTHCDPRLNGAQALELAFLIADLLKTRRDVGANLSEAV
;
A
#
# COMPACT_ATOMS: atom_id res chain seq x y z
N LYS A 1 -9.21 -7.71 -3.10
CA LYS A 1 -7.79 -7.35 -3.26
C LYS A 1 -7.39 -7.41 -4.73
N CYS A 2 -6.66 -6.39 -5.20
CA CYS A 2 -6.20 -6.21 -6.58
C CYS A 2 -4.69 -6.48 -6.65
N GLY A 3 -4.31 -7.51 -7.38
CA GLY A 3 -2.89 -7.87 -7.61
C GLY A 3 -2.41 -7.43 -9.00
N PRO A 4 -1.10 -7.57 -9.30
CA PRO A 4 -0.51 -7.08 -10.53
C PRO A 4 -0.93 -7.83 -11.82
N SER A 5 -1.61 -8.96 -11.68
CA SER A 5 -2.14 -9.74 -12.81
C SER A 5 -3.63 -9.55 -13.06
N LEU A 6 -4.29 -8.65 -12.30
CA LEU A 6 -5.71 -8.40 -12.45
C LEU A 6 -5.95 -7.59 -13.74
N ASP A 7 -6.84 -8.09 -14.57
CA ASP A 7 -7.27 -7.41 -15.80
C ASP A 7 -8.19 -6.21 -15.45
N PRO A 8 -7.98 -5.02 -16.06
CA PRO A 8 -8.80 -3.85 -15.78
C PRO A 8 -10.28 -3.99 -16.10
N ASP A 9 -10.63 -4.69 -17.17
CA ASP A 9 -12.04 -4.90 -17.57
C ASP A 9 -12.71 -5.90 -16.64
N GLU A 10 -11.96 -6.92 -16.19
CA GLU A 10 -12.44 -7.84 -15.15
C GLU A 10 -12.72 -7.11 -13.84
N LEU A 11 -11.84 -6.18 -13.43
CA LEU A 11 -12.05 -5.39 -12.24
C LEU A 11 -13.35 -4.58 -12.31
N VAL A 12 -13.65 -3.96 -13.44
CA VAL A 12 -14.90 -3.19 -13.63
C VAL A 12 -16.13 -4.11 -13.50
N ARG A 13 -16.12 -5.30 -14.13
CA ARG A 13 -17.20 -6.29 -14.00
C ARG A 13 -17.41 -6.74 -12.55
N LEU A 14 -16.32 -6.94 -11.81
CA LEU A 14 -16.40 -7.28 -10.37
C LEU A 14 -17.01 -6.15 -9.55
N ILE A 15 -16.67 -4.90 -9.83
CA ILE A 15 -17.25 -3.73 -9.15
C ILE A 15 -18.76 -3.64 -9.42
N GLU A 16 -19.19 -3.77 -10.67
CA GLU A 16 -20.61 -3.76 -11.05
C GLU A 16 -21.40 -4.86 -10.34
N THR A 17 -20.80 -6.05 -10.18
CA THR A 17 -21.42 -7.17 -9.46
C THR A 17 -21.53 -6.90 -7.96
N LEU A 18 -20.48 -6.34 -7.33
CA LEU A 18 -20.40 -6.16 -5.88
C LEU A 18 -21.08 -4.88 -5.40
N ASN A 19 -21.19 -3.87 -6.25
CA ASN A 19 -21.81 -2.58 -5.95
C ASN A 19 -22.66 -2.07 -7.13
N PRO A 20 -23.72 -2.81 -7.50
CA PRO A 20 -24.53 -2.50 -8.69
C PRO A 20 -25.21 -1.13 -8.62
N ASP A 21 -25.55 -0.67 -7.43
CA ASP A 21 -26.17 0.64 -7.21
C ASP A 21 -25.14 1.78 -7.11
N ASN A 22 -23.86 1.49 -7.31
CA ASN A 22 -22.74 2.44 -7.23
C ASN A 22 -22.75 3.31 -5.96
N VAL A 23 -23.04 2.70 -4.82
CA VAL A 23 -23.15 3.39 -3.51
C VAL A 23 -21.74 3.80 -3.02
N PRO A 24 -21.50 5.10 -2.74
CA PRO A 24 -20.22 5.56 -2.22
C PRO A 24 -19.85 4.89 -0.90
N GLY A 25 -18.56 4.52 -0.74
CA GLY A 25 -18.03 3.92 0.48
C GLY A 25 -18.38 2.44 0.70
N ARG A 26 -19.24 1.83 -0.14
CA ARG A 26 -19.63 0.42 -0.01
C ARG A 26 -18.51 -0.55 -0.38
N LEU A 27 -17.70 -0.22 -1.38
CA LEU A 27 -16.66 -1.09 -1.91
C LEU A 27 -15.27 -0.48 -1.73
N THR A 28 -14.38 -1.23 -1.10
CA THR A 28 -12.95 -0.90 -0.99
C THR A 28 -12.13 -1.83 -1.88
N LEU A 29 -11.34 -1.25 -2.77
CA LEU A 29 -10.34 -1.94 -3.59
C LEU A 29 -8.99 -1.85 -2.89
N ILE A 30 -8.40 -2.99 -2.57
CA ILE A 30 -7.11 -3.04 -1.86
C ILE A 30 -6.03 -3.44 -2.86
N ALA A 31 -5.21 -2.46 -3.28
CA ALA A 31 -4.04 -2.69 -4.13
C ALA A 31 -2.95 -3.42 -3.35
N ARG A 32 -2.44 -4.51 -3.92
CA ARG A 32 -1.39 -5.34 -3.34
C ARG A 32 -0.47 -5.81 -4.48
N MET A 33 0.43 -4.92 -4.88
CA MET A 33 1.20 -5.08 -6.12
C MET A 33 2.63 -5.61 -5.89
N GLY A 34 3.28 -5.20 -4.81
CA GLY A 34 4.71 -5.27 -4.61
C GLY A 34 5.42 -4.01 -5.11
N ALA A 35 6.52 -3.64 -4.45
CA ALA A 35 7.27 -2.41 -4.72
C ALA A 35 7.74 -2.29 -6.18
N ASP A 36 8.14 -3.41 -6.78
CA ASP A 36 8.65 -3.49 -8.15
C ASP A 36 7.54 -3.37 -9.22
N LYS A 37 6.28 -3.59 -8.86
CA LYS A 37 5.16 -3.68 -9.82
C LYS A 37 4.11 -2.59 -9.67
N VAL A 38 4.05 -1.90 -8.53
CA VAL A 38 2.98 -0.93 -8.24
C VAL A 38 2.91 0.17 -9.28
N ARG A 39 4.04 0.73 -9.72
CA ARG A 39 4.10 1.83 -10.70
C ARG A 39 3.64 1.44 -12.10
N ALA A 40 3.79 0.18 -12.48
CA ALA A 40 3.32 -0.31 -13.78
C ALA A 40 1.92 -0.95 -13.71
N GLY A 41 1.62 -1.66 -12.63
CA GLY A 41 0.41 -2.47 -12.50
C GLY A 41 -0.82 -1.71 -12.00
N LEU A 42 -0.63 -0.67 -11.18
CA LEU A 42 -1.77 0.05 -10.62
C LEU A 42 -2.42 1.06 -11.59
N PRO A 43 -1.68 1.89 -12.36
CA PRO A 43 -2.28 2.90 -13.22
C PRO A 43 -3.34 2.39 -14.22
N PRO A 44 -3.19 1.24 -14.89
CA PRO A 44 -4.25 0.71 -15.77
C PRO A 44 -5.55 0.44 -15.03
N LEU A 45 -5.50 -0.10 -13.80
CA LEU A 45 -6.68 -0.35 -12.98
C LEU A 45 -7.36 0.96 -12.56
N LEU A 46 -6.58 1.97 -12.13
CA LEU A 46 -7.09 3.29 -11.78
C LEU A 46 -7.79 3.96 -12.96
N LYS A 47 -7.19 3.91 -14.16
CA LYS A 47 -7.75 4.48 -15.39
C LYS A 47 -9.10 3.85 -15.73
N SER A 48 -9.18 2.53 -15.72
CA SER A 48 -10.42 1.79 -16.05
C SER A 48 -11.54 2.08 -15.05
N VAL A 49 -11.23 2.03 -13.74
CA VAL A 49 -12.22 2.34 -12.70
C VAL A 49 -12.67 3.81 -12.75
N LYS A 50 -11.75 4.75 -13.00
CA LYS A 50 -12.10 6.17 -13.20
C LYS A 50 -13.01 6.38 -14.41
N ALA A 51 -12.70 5.72 -15.53
CA ALA A 51 -13.49 5.80 -16.75
C ALA A 51 -14.89 5.20 -16.61
N SER A 52 -15.07 4.14 -15.81
CA SER A 52 -16.37 3.54 -15.53
C SER A 52 -17.29 4.41 -14.64
N GLY A 53 -16.76 5.43 -13.97
CA GLY A 53 -17.51 6.25 -13.02
C GLY A 53 -17.84 5.53 -11.71
N ALA A 54 -17.21 4.39 -11.43
CA ALA A 54 -17.44 3.60 -10.22
C ALA A 54 -16.94 4.33 -8.96
N LYS A 55 -17.78 4.35 -7.93
CA LYS A 55 -17.48 4.97 -6.64
C LYS A 55 -16.89 3.93 -5.69
N VAL A 56 -15.58 3.93 -5.58
CA VAL A 56 -14.83 2.99 -4.75
C VAL A 56 -13.86 3.73 -3.83
N VAL A 57 -13.47 3.08 -2.75
CA VAL A 57 -12.35 3.51 -1.89
C VAL A 57 -11.12 2.70 -2.30
N TRP A 58 -10.01 3.37 -2.57
CA TRP A 58 -8.74 2.70 -2.80
C TRP A 58 -7.91 2.63 -1.53
N CYS A 59 -7.33 1.48 -1.25
CA CYS A 59 -6.44 1.24 -0.13
C CYS A 59 -5.19 0.50 -0.62
N CYS A 60 -4.01 0.82 -0.05
CA CYS A 60 -2.77 0.10 -0.31
C CYS A 60 -2.53 -0.98 0.74
N ASP A 61 -2.23 -2.20 0.32
CA ASP A 61 -1.66 -3.26 1.16
C ASP A 61 -0.21 -3.51 0.72
N PRO A 62 0.77 -2.80 1.27
CA PRO A 62 2.17 -2.93 0.86
C PRO A 62 2.88 -4.08 1.60
N MET A 63 2.13 -4.86 2.38
CA MET A 63 2.69 -5.93 3.19
C MET A 63 2.80 -7.24 2.41
N HIS A 64 1.67 -7.69 1.84
CA HIS A 64 1.58 -9.04 1.27
C HIS A 64 2.28 -9.19 -0.09
N GLY A 65 2.43 -8.11 -0.86
CA GLY A 65 3.18 -8.10 -2.13
C GLY A 65 4.69 -8.13 -1.95
N ASN A 66 5.20 -7.75 -0.76
CA ASN A 66 6.63 -7.62 -0.44
C ASN A 66 7.13 -8.70 0.53
N THR A 67 6.37 -9.78 0.70
CA THR A 67 6.79 -10.89 1.55
C THR A 67 7.84 -11.74 0.84
N ILE A 68 8.97 -11.96 1.49
CA ILE A 68 10.11 -12.76 1.02
C ILE A 68 10.51 -13.82 2.04
N LYS A 69 11.35 -14.76 1.63
CA LYS A 69 11.99 -15.72 2.52
C LYS A 69 13.46 -15.35 2.66
N ALA A 70 13.91 -15.06 3.88
CA ALA A 70 15.31 -14.80 4.19
C ALA A 70 16.17 -16.05 4.02
N SER A 71 17.48 -15.89 3.89
CA SER A 71 18.45 -16.99 3.83
C SER A 71 18.40 -17.91 5.08
N SER A 72 18.03 -17.34 6.23
CA SER A 72 17.80 -18.05 7.48
C SER A 72 16.51 -18.92 7.49
N GLY A 73 15.67 -18.82 6.45
CA GLY A 73 14.39 -19.54 6.34
C GLY A 73 13.19 -18.78 6.90
N TYR A 74 13.40 -17.69 7.63
CA TYR A 74 12.30 -16.85 8.14
C TYR A 74 11.56 -16.16 7.01
N LYS A 75 10.24 -16.10 7.10
CA LYS A 75 9.40 -15.24 6.28
C LYS A 75 9.55 -13.80 6.78
N THR A 76 9.86 -12.87 5.90
CA THR A 76 10.12 -11.48 6.29
C THR A 76 9.67 -10.50 5.21
N ARG A 77 9.82 -9.20 5.48
CA ARG A 77 9.63 -8.09 4.53
C ARG A 77 10.75 -7.09 4.72
N ARG A 78 11.18 -6.45 3.63
CA ARG A 78 12.07 -5.29 3.75
C ARG A 78 11.23 -4.04 3.93
N VAL A 79 11.49 -3.28 4.98
CA VAL A 79 10.77 -2.01 5.27
C VAL A 79 10.86 -1.05 4.09
N ASN A 80 12.02 -0.99 3.43
CA ASN A 80 12.20 -0.14 2.25
C ASN A 80 11.27 -0.53 1.09
N ASP A 81 11.01 -1.83 0.86
CA ASP A 81 10.09 -2.27 -0.19
C ASP A 81 8.64 -1.90 0.19
N VAL A 82 8.28 -2.04 1.46
CA VAL A 82 6.96 -1.60 1.98
C VAL A 82 6.77 -0.09 1.77
N MET A 83 7.78 0.72 2.10
CA MET A 83 7.76 2.18 1.89
C MET A 83 7.69 2.54 0.40
N ALA A 84 8.44 1.85 -0.45
CA ALA A 84 8.45 2.09 -1.89
C ALA A 84 7.10 1.76 -2.55
N GLU A 85 6.39 0.72 -2.10
CA GLU A 85 5.03 0.43 -2.59
C GLU A 85 4.03 1.50 -2.15
N VAL A 86 4.10 1.98 -0.90
CA VAL A 86 3.26 3.11 -0.44
C VAL A 86 3.51 4.35 -1.30
N GLN A 87 4.77 4.73 -1.51
CA GLN A 87 5.13 5.87 -2.37
C GLN A 87 4.57 5.68 -3.79
N GLY A 88 4.81 4.51 -4.40
CA GLY A 88 4.32 4.21 -5.74
C GLY A 88 2.80 4.19 -5.86
N PHE A 89 2.09 3.81 -4.80
CA PHE A 89 0.63 3.90 -4.73
C PHE A 89 0.15 5.36 -4.78
N PHE A 90 0.76 6.24 -3.98
CA PHE A 90 0.43 7.67 -4.01
C PHE A 90 0.76 8.30 -5.37
N ASP A 91 1.95 8.02 -5.92
CA ASP A 91 2.38 8.55 -7.23
C ASP A 91 1.42 8.14 -8.35
N ALA A 92 0.97 6.87 -8.38
CA ALA A 92 0.00 6.41 -9.37
C ALA A 92 -1.35 7.13 -9.26
N HIS A 93 -1.81 7.40 -8.03
CA HIS A 93 -3.03 8.16 -7.81
C HIS A 93 -2.89 9.63 -8.25
N ASP A 94 -1.72 10.25 -8.04
CA ASP A 94 -1.44 11.60 -8.48
C ASP A 94 -1.39 11.69 -10.01
N GLU A 95 -0.72 10.75 -10.67
CA GLU A 95 -0.65 10.67 -12.14
C GLU A 95 -2.04 10.57 -12.78
N ILE A 96 -2.92 9.74 -12.22
CA ILE A 96 -4.24 9.47 -12.80
C ILE A 96 -5.31 10.47 -12.30
N GLY A 97 -4.99 11.28 -11.29
CA GLY A 97 -5.94 12.20 -10.67
C GLY A 97 -7.08 11.47 -9.96
N THR A 98 -6.74 10.48 -9.14
CA THR A 98 -7.62 9.74 -8.25
C THR A 98 -7.20 9.94 -6.80
N TYR A 99 -7.92 9.36 -5.82
CA TYR A 99 -7.64 9.60 -4.41
C TYR A 99 -7.12 8.33 -3.70
N PRO A 100 -5.93 8.36 -3.06
CA PRO A 100 -5.43 7.28 -2.21
C PRO A 100 -6.17 7.30 -0.87
N GLY A 101 -7.17 6.45 -0.72
CA GLY A 101 -8.11 6.50 0.40
C GLY A 101 -7.59 5.90 1.71
N GLY A 102 -6.52 5.09 1.67
CA GLY A 102 -5.97 4.52 2.89
C GLY A 102 -4.85 3.51 2.69
N VAL A 103 -4.37 2.98 3.80
CA VAL A 103 -3.32 1.95 3.87
C VAL A 103 -3.73 0.84 4.83
N HIS A 104 -3.23 -0.37 4.59
CA HIS A 104 -3.48 -1.56 5.39
C HIS A 104 -2.16 -2.19 5.79
N PHE A 105 -1.80 -2.11 7.07
CA PHE A 105 -0.55 -2.63 7.62
C PHE A 105 -0.76 -3.75 8.63
N GLU A 106 0.23 -4.65 8.68
CA GLU A 106 0.42 -5.61 9.76
C GLU A 106 1.52 -5.09 10.69
N MET A 107 1.15 -4.64 11.87
CA MET A 107 2.06 -4.05 12.84
C MET A 107 1.77 -4.50 14.26
N THR A 108 2.74 -4.31 15.16
CA THR A 108 2.59 -4.53 16.60
C THR A 108 3.32 -3.45 17.37
N GLY A 109 2.81 -3.08 18.55
CA GLY A 109 3.51 -2.20 19.49
C GLY A 109 4.72 -2.85 20.18
N GLN A 110 4.94 -4.16 19.98
CA GLN A 110 6.07 -4.88 20.54
C GLN A 110 7.34 -4.62 19.71
N ASN A 111 8.50 -4.68 20.37
CA ASN A 111 9.79 -4.55 19.71
C ASN A 111 10.23 -5.89 19.07
N VAL A 112 9.48 -6.35 18.07
CA VAL A 112 9.79 -7.56 17.30
C VAL A 112 10.86 -7.31 16.24
N THR A 113 11.50 -8.39 15.77
CA THR A 113 12.51 -8.38 14.69
C THR A 113 12.01 -9.17 13.48
N GLU A 114 10.74 -9.00 13.09
CA GLU A 114 10.07 -9.78 12.04
C GLU A 114 10.27 -9.22 10.62
N CYS A 115 10.51 -7.89 10.50
CA CYS A 115 10.80 -7.22 9.22
C CYS A 115 12.21 -6.65 9.21
N VAL A 116 12.90 -6.76 8.07
CA VAL A 116 14.29 -6.30 7.87
C VAL A 116 14.32 -4.81 7.57
N GLY A 117 15.29 -4.11 8.17
CA GLY A 117 15.54 -2.67 7.95
C GLY A 117 14.78 -1.78 8.91
N GLY A 118 14.57 -0.52 8.49
CA GLY A 118 14.02 0.55 9.32
C GLY A 118 15.09 1.23 10.17
N VAL A 119 14.69 2.28 10.86
CA VAL A 119 15.56 3.15 11.71
C VAL A 119 16.38 2.35 12.75
N VAL A 120 15.85 1.24 13.25
CA VAL A 120 16.55 0.35 14.20
C VAL A 120 17.41 -0.71 13.53
N ASP A 121 17.52 -0.69 12.21
CA ASP A 121 18.33 -1.55 11.35
C ASP A 121 18.28 -3.04 11.74
N VAL A 122 17.10 -3.63 11.64
CA VAL A 122 16.93 -5.08 11.82
C VAL A 122 17.55 -5.80 10.65
N THR A 123 18.65 -6.53 10.88
CA THR A 123 19.32 -7.34 9.84
C THR A 123 18.69 -8.73 9.73
N GLU A 124 18.90 -9.43 8.59
CA GLU A 124 18.43 -10.80 8.40
C GLU A 124 18.96 -11.77 9.48
N ALA A 125 20.18 -11.54 9.97
CA ALA A 125 20.78 -12.35 11.03
C ALA A 125 20.04 -12.23 12.39
N ARG A 126 19.36 -11.09 12.59
CA ARG A 126 18.64 -10.79 13.82
C ARG A 126 17.16 -11.17 13.80
N LEU A 127 16.64 -11.69 12.69
CA LEU A 127 15.23 -12.04 12.58
C LEU A 127 14.78 -13.01 13.70
N GLY A 128 15.63 -13.96 14.07
CA GLY A 128 15.33 -14.92 15.12
C GLY A 128 15.32 -14.38 16.56
N ASP A 129 15.84 -13.17 16.82
CA ASP A 129 15.96 -12.62 18.18
C ASP A 129 14.59 -12.46 18.86
N ARG A 130 13.61 -11.93 18.12
CA ARG A 130 12.24 -11.68 18.57
C ARG A 130 11.22 -11.89 17.45
N PHE A 131 11.22 -13.06 16.86
CA PHE A 131 10.24 -13.48 15.84
C PHE A 131 9.04 -14.14 16.54
N HIS A 132 8.01 -13.38 16.82
CA HIS A 132 6.89 -13.79 17.66
C HIS A 132 5.61 -14.11 16.88
N THR A 133 5.57 -13.74 15.59
CA THR A 133 4.37 -14.02 14.79
C THR A 133 4.17 -15.51 14.54
N HIS A 134 2.91 -15.94 14.55
CA HIS A 134 2.50 -17.29 14.12
C HIS A 134 2.04 -17.35 12.67
N CYS A 135 2.01 -16.21 11.97
CA CYS A 135 1.52 -16.09 10.60
C CYS A 135 2.48 -15.23 9.76
N ASP A 136 2.16 -13.98 9.57
CA ASP A 136 2.90 -13.05 8.72
C ASP A 136 3.78 -12.09 9.54
N PRO A 137 4.98 -11.72 9.05
CA PRO A 137 5.87 -10.81 9.74
C PRO A 137 5.26 -9.41 9.87
N ARG A 138 5.37 -8.84 11.07
CA ARG A 138 4.78 -7.55 11.43
C ARG A 138 5.86 -6.49 11.55
N LEU A 139 5.50 -5.25 11.23
CA LEU A 139 6.31 -4.08 11.58
C LEU A 139 6.33 -3.90 13.11
N ASN A 140 7.49 -3.59 13.66
CA ASN A 140 7.59 -3.14 15.05
C ASN A 140 7.19 -1.67 15.20
N GLY A 141 7.11 -1.16 16.43
CA GLY A 141 6.66 0.20 16.70
C GLY A 141 7.51 1.28 16.01
N ALA A 142 8.83 1.12 15.94
CA ALA A 142 9.71 2.08 15.28
C ALA A 142 9.51 2.10 13.76
N GLN A 143 9.43 0.92 13.13
CA GLN A 143 9.16 0.78 11.69
C GLN A 143 7.76 1.30 11.32
N ALA A 144 6.74 1.04 12.16
CA ALA A 144 5.39 1.56 11.95
C ALA A 144 5.34 3.10 12.04
N LEU A 145 6.11 3.70 12.96
CA LEU A 145 6.20 5.14 13.09
C LEU A 145 6.91 5.79 11.89
N GLU A 146 7.97 5.17 11.38
CA GLU A 146 8.68 5.61 10.17
C GLU A 146 7.74 5.67 8.96
N LEU A 147 6.91 4.62 8.76
CA LEU A 147 5.88 4.64 7.72
C LEU A 147 4.80 5.71 7.95
N ALA A 148 4.41 5.94 9.20
CA ALA A 148 3.43 6.99 9.51
C ALA A 148 3.94 8.38 9.13
N PHE A 149 5.23 8.68 9.35
CA PHE A 149 5.84 9.94 8.91
C PHE A 149 5.89 10.05 7.38
N LEU A 150 6.28 8.99 6.67
CA LEU A 150 6.23 8.97 5.20
C LEU A 150 4.83 9.31 4.68
N ILE A 151 3.80 8.68 5.22
CA ILE A 151 2.41 8.93 4.79
C ILE A 151 1.98 10.36 5.12
N ALA A 152 2.36 10.88 6.28
CA ALA A 152 2.05 12.25 6.67
C ALA A 152 2.67 13.27 5.71
N ASP A 153 3.92 13.04 5.29
CA ASP A 153 4.61 13.91 4.32
C ASP A 153 3.97 13.84 2.92
N LEU A 154 3.58 12.63 2.47
CA LEU A 154 2.86 12.45 1.20
C LEU A 154 1.52 13.18 1.20
N LEU A 155 0.75 13.06 2.27
CA LEU A 155 -0.55 13.74 2.42
C LEU A 155 -0.39 15.27 2.50
N LYS A 156 0.66 15.75 3.18
CA LYS A 156 0.98 17.19 3.25
C LYS A 156 1.30 17.75 1.87
N THR A 157 2.19 17.10 1.13
CA THR A 157 2.57 17.51 -0.23
C THR A 157 1.35 17.62 -1.15
N ARG A 158 0.45 16.63 -1.11
CA ARG A 158 -0.79 16.66 -1.90
C ARG A 158 -1.71 17.83 -1.53
N ARG A 159 -1.85 18.13 -0.25
CA ARG A 159 -2.66 19.24 0.24
C ARG A 159 -2.09 20.58 -0.24
N ASP A 160 -0.77 20.76 -0.17
CA ASP A 160 -0.10 21.99 -0.56
C ASP A 160 -0.22 22.23 -2.07
N VAL A 161 -0.13 21.19 -2.90
CA VAL A 161 -0.39 21.25 -4.35
C VAL A 161 -1.85 21.63 -4.63
N GLY A 162 -2.80 21.02 -3.91
CA GLY A 162 -4.23 21.32 -4.05
C GLY A 162 -4.57 22.78 -3.68
N ALA A 163 -3.96 23.30 -2.61
CA ALA A 163 -4.13 24.69 -2.20
C ALA A 163 -3.62 25.68 -3.27
N ASN A 164 -2.41 25.45 -3.81
CA ASN A 164 -1.83 26.31 -4.85
C ASN A 164 -2.65 26.33 -6.13
N LEU A 165 -3.32 25.23 -6.49
CA LEU A 165 -4.21 25.18 -7.66
C LEU A 165 -5.52 25.95 -7.43
N SER A 166 -6.01 26.03 -6.19
CA SER A 166 -7.24 26.76 -5.85
C SER A 166 -7.01 28.28 -5.75
N GLU A 167 -5.79 28.75 -5.52
CA GLU A 167 -5.41 30.16 -5.50
C GLU A 167 -5.08 30.71 -6.90
N ALA A 168 -4.90 29.83 -7.90
CA ALA A 168 -4.56 30.20 -9.27
C ALA A 168 -5.78 30.33 -10.20
N VAL A 169 -7.00 30.16 -9.68
CA VAL A 169 -8.30 30.31 -10.39
C VAL A 169 -9.06 31.50 -9.83
#